data_ebc481d4d842264fa5f0fe3b95277b37
#
_entry.id   ebc481d4d842264fa5f0fe3b95277b37
#
_cell.length_a   1.000
_cell.length_b   1.000
_cell.length_c   1.000
_cell.angle_alpha   90.00
_cell.angle_beta   90.00
_cell.angle_gamma   90.00
#
_symmetry.space_group_name_H-M   'P 1'
#
loop_
_entity.id
_entity.type
_entity.pdbx_description
1 polymer ?
#
loop_
_entity_poly.entity_id
_entity_poly.type
_entity_poly.pdbx_seq_one_letter_code
_entity_poly.pdbx_strand_id
1 'polypeptide(L)'
;MEIFKEFRIEAAHRLPNVPAGHKCARLHGHSFEVVVRVRGDVDPTLGWLVDFAALSKAWEPLHALLDHRCLNDVEGLPNPTSELVARFVAERFVVPAPARLHSVTVAETCTSEC
;
A
#
# COMPACT_ATOMS: atom_id res chain seq x y z
N MET A 1 8.20 20.61 -0.32
CA MET A 1 8.22 19.75 0.89
C MET A 1 7.64 18.40 0.55
N GLU A 2 8.30 17.36 1.03
CA GLU A 2 7.84 15.99 0.89
C GLU A 2 7.81 15.36 2.27
N ILE A 3 6.72 14.68 2.58
CA ILE A 3 6.61 13.86 3.79
C ILE A 3 6.10 12.48 3.42
N PHE A 4 6.29 11.53 4.31
CA PHE A 4 5.79 10.17 4.08
C PHE A 4 5.25 9.57 5.36
N LYS A 5 4.43 8.55 5.18
CA LYS A 5 3.97 7.70 6.28
C LYS A 5 4.01 6.24 5.86
N GLU A 6 4.42 5.41 6.78
CA GLU A 6 4.47 3.96 6.61
C GLU A 6 3.24 3.32 7.20
N PHE A 7 2.67 2.40 6.44
CA PHE A 7 1.56 1.57 6.88
C PHE A 7 1.94 0.11 6.71
N ARG A 8 1.24 -0.76 7.39
CA ARG A 8 1.51 -2.19 7.33
C ARG A 8 0.22 -2.97 7.24
N ILE A 9 0.21 -3.99 6.39
CA ILE A 9 -0.86 -4.97 6.33
C ILE A 9 -0.27 -6.37 6.41
N GLU A 10 -1.05 -7.28 6.96
CA GLU A 10 -0.77 -8.72 6.91
C GLU A 10 -1.74 -9.32 5.90
N ALA A 11 -1.22 -9.95 4.86
CA ALA A 11 -2.08 -10.47 3.80
C ALA A 11 -1.47 -11.71 3.17
N ALA A 12 -2.33 -12.51 2.55
CA ALA A 12 -1.92 -13.65 1.76
C ALA A 12 -2.13 -13.35 0.28
N HIS A 13 -1.33 -13.97 -0.57
CA HIS A 13 -1.53 -13.91 -2.00
C HIS A 13 -0.89 -15.12 -2.68
N ARG A 14 -1.29 -15.34 -3.93
CA ARG A 14 -0.61 -16.21 -4.87
C ARG A 14 -0.41 -15.44 -6.16
N LEU A 15 0.64 -15.77 -6.89
CA LEU A 15 0.95 -15.11 -8.15
C LEU A 15 0.54 -16.04 -9.30
N PRO A 16 -0.64 -15.83 -9.93
CA PRO A 16 -1.17 -16.78 -10.91
C PRO A 16 -0.41 -16.78 -12.25
N ASN A 17 0.34 -15.71 -12.52
CA ASN A 17 1.00 -15.52 -13.82
C ASN A 17 2.48 -15.91 -13.82
N VAL A 18 3.02 -16.40 -12.70
CA VAL A 18 4.40 -16.90 -12.67
C VAL A 18 4.49 -18.26 -13.37
N PRO A 19 5.69 -18.68 -13.83
CA PRO A 19 5.87 -19.98 -14.47
C PRO A 19 5.37 -21.14 -13.60
N ALA A 20 4.90 -22.21 -14.25
CA ALA A 20 4.48 -23.42 -13.56
C ALA A 20 5.62 -23.96 -12.69
N GLY A 21 5.31 -24.35 -11.46
CA GLY A 21 6.30 -24.82 -10.50
C GLY A 21 7.00 -23.74 -9.70
N HIS A 22 6.78 -22.46 -10.00
CA HIS A 22 7.32 -21.36 -9.21
C HIS A 22 6.69 -21.39 -7.81
N LYS A 23 7.51 -21.21 -6.78
CA LYS A 23 7.03 -21.26 -5.38
C LYS A 23 5.94 -20.23 -5.07
N CYS A 24 6.00 -19.06 -5.70
CA CYS A 24 5.01 -18.00 -5.49
C CYS A 24 3.66 -18.25 -6.17
N ALA A 25 3.51 -19.32 -6.96
CA ALA A 25 2.23 -19.77 -7.46
C ALA A 25 1.33 -20.31 -6.34
N ARG A 26 1.90 -20.70 -5.21
CA ARG A 26 1.16 -21.19 -4.06
C ARG A 26 0.70 -20.02 -3.19
N LEU A 27 -0.40 -20.22 -2.52
CA LEU A 27 -0.87 -19.26 -1.52
C LEU A 27 0.16 -19.16 -0.37
N HIS A 28 0.56 -17.95 -0.04
CA HIS A 28 1.50 -17.68 1.04
C HIS A 28 1.23 -16.31 1.63
N GLY A 29 1.74 -16.07 2.83
CA GLY A 29 1.49 -14.83 3.56
C GLY A 29 2.75 -13.98 3.73
N HIS A 30 2.55 -12.68 3.75
CA HIS A 30 3.58 -11.68 4.02
C HIS A 30 3.04 -10.58 4.91
N SER A 31 3.97 -9.89 5.58
CA SER A 31 3.74 -8.53 5.98
C SER A 31 4.11 -7.63 4.79
N PHE A 32 3.21 -6.74 4.43
CA PHE A 32 3.47 -5.74 3.39
C PHE A 32 3.63 -4.39 4.07
N GLU A 33 4.74 -3.73 3.79
CA GLU A 33 4.96 -2.35 4.21
C GLU A 33 4.61 -1.43 3.05
N VAL A 34 3.74 -0.48 3.31
CA VAL A 34 3.27 0.47 2.31
C VAL A 34 3.71 1.86 2.73
N VAL A 35 4.53 2.50 1.91
CA VAL A 35 5.01 3.86 2.16
C VAL A 35 4.32 4.79 1.19
N VAL A 36 3.57 5.74 1.74
CA VAL A 36 2.89 6.78 0.96
C VAL A 36 3.66 8.08 1.12
N ARG A 37 4.15 8.63 0.00
CA ARG A 37 4.86 9.92 -0.05
C ARG A 37 3.98 10.94 -0.70
N VAL A 38 3.89 12.10 -0.05
CA VAL A 38 3.10 13.23 -0.53
C VAL A 38 3.95 14.49 -0.58
N ARG A 39 3.59 15.40 -1.47
CA ARG A 39 4.27 16.69 -1.68
C ARG A 39 3.30 17.84 -1.63
N GLY A 40 3.83 19.01 -1.34
CA GLY A 40 3.10 20.26 -1.34
C GLY A 40 3.85 21.35 -0.59
N ASP A 41 3.18 22.46 -0.39
CA ASP A 41 3.74 23.61 0.32
C ASP A 41 3.42 23.52 1.81
N VAL A 42 4.40 23.92 2.63
CA VAL A 42 4.19 23.99 4.09
C VAL A 42 3.27 25.16 4.40
N ASP A 43 2.24 24.90 5.20
CA ASP A 43 1.39 25.95 5.74
C ASP A 43 2.22 26.82 6.69
N PRO A 44 2.35 28.14 6.42
CA PRO A 44 3.22 29.00 7.21
C PRO A 44 2.75 29.21 8.64
N THR A 45 1.48 29.00 8.92
CA THR A 45 0.92 29.13 10.27
C THR A 45 1.07 27.84 11.05
N LEU A 46 0.69 26.72 10.45
CA LEU A 46 0.70 25.40 11.12
C LEU A 46 2.09 24.76 11.10
N GLY A 47 2.93 25.11 10.13
CA GLY A 47 4.28 24.57 10.01
C GLY A 47 4.34 23.16 9.43
N TRP A 48 3.25 22.67 8.89
CA TRP A 48 3.19 21.36 8.24
C TRP A 48 2.60 21.43 6.84
N LEU A 49 2.83 20.39 6.05
CA LEU A 49 2.14 20.20 4.77
C LEU A 49 0.71 19.69 5.01
N VAL A 50 0.59 18.60 5.75
CA VAL A 50 -0.67 18.04 6.25
C VAL A 50 -0.40 17.36 7.59
N ASP A 51 -1.45 17.17 8.37
CA ASP A 51 -1.37 16.39 9.60
C ASP A 51 -1.17 14.91 9.26
N PHE A 52 -0.21 14.24 9.91
CA PHE A 52 -0.02 12.80 9.77
C PHE A 52 -1.28 12.00 10.11
N ALA A 53 -2.09 12.49 11.05
CA ALA A 53 -3.37 11.86 11.37
C ALA A 53 -4.33 11.86 10.19
N ALA A 54 -4.27 12.87 9.32
CA ALA A 54 -5.07 12.91 8.11
C ALA A 54 -4.63 11.84 7.10
N LEU A 55 -3.32 11.58 7.01
CA LEU A 55 -2.79 10.49 6.19
C LEU A 55 -3.25 9.13 6.72
N SER A 56 -3.20 8.94 8.03
CA SER A 56 -3.67 7.70 8.66
C SER A 56 -5.14 7.45 8.41
N LYS A 57 -5.95 8.50 8.49
CA LYS A 57 -7.39 8.40 8.22
C LYS A 57 -7.67 8.06 6.75
N ALA A 58 -6.90 8.63 5.83
CA ALA A 58 -7.02 8.34 4.40
C ALA A 58 -6.65 6.88 4.08
N TRP A 59 -5.80 6.26 4.91
CA TRP A 59 -5.41 4.87 4.76
C TRP A 59 -6.49 3.89 5.23
N GLU A 60 -7.33 4.26 6.19
CA GLU A 60 -8.30 3.34 6.80
C GLU A 60 -9.14 2.54 5.81
N PRO A 61 -9.71 3.13 4.73
CA PRO A 61 -10.47 2.34 3.76
C PRO A 61 -9.65 1.29 3.05
N LEU A 62 -8.37 1.60 2.76
CA LEU A 62 -7.46 0.65 2.13
C LEU A 62 -7.06 -0.46 3.09
N HIS A 63 -6.83 -0.12 4.35
CA HIS A 63 -6.56 -1.11 5.38
C HIS A 63 -7.71 -2.13 5.47
N ALA A 64 -8.94 -1.66 5.48
CA ALA A 64 -10.13 -2.52 5.54
C ALA A 64 -10.24 -3.45 4.33
N LEU A 65 -9.80 -3.01 3.16
CA LEU A 65 -9.84 -3.83 1.95
C LEU A 65 -8.74 -4.89 1.89
N LEU A 66 -7.57 -4.60 2.48
CA LEU A 66 -6.37 -5.38 2.22
C LEU A 66 -5.89 -6.21 3.42
N ASP A 67 -6.07 -5.71 4.65
CA ASP A 67 -5.52 -6.36 5.83
C ASP A 67 -6.24 -7.65 6.16
N HIS A 68 -5.46 -8.70 6.48
CA HIS A 68 -5.97 -10.03 6.80
C HIS A 68 -6.86 -10.61 5.70
N ARG A 69 -6.53 -10.32 4.45
CA ARG A 69 -7.26 -10.79 3.27
C ARG A 69 -6.36 -11.63 2.38
N CYS A 70 -6.96 -12.46 1.54
CA CYS A 70 -6.30 -12.97 0.36
C CYS A 70 -6.41 -11.90 -0.72
N LEU A 71 -5.29 -11.32 -1.12
CA LEU A 71 -5.29 -10.19 -2.05
C LEU A 71 -5.89 -10.53 -3.42
N ASN A 72 -5.79 -11.81 -3.83
CA ASN A 72 -6.39 -12.27 -5.08
C ASN A 72 -7.91 -12.13 -5.12
N ASP A 73 -8.56 -12.09 -3.94
CA ASP A 73 -10.00 -11.95 -3.83
C ASP A 73 -10.45 -10.49 -3.78
N VAL A 74 -9.51 -9.56 -3.73
CA VAL A 74 -9.83 -8.14 -3.72
C VAL A 74 -10.12 -7.70 -5.15
N GLU A 75 -11.26 -7.04 -5.36
CA GLU A 75 -11.62 -6.51 -6.66
C GLU A 75 -10.56 -5.51 -7.14
N GLY A 76 -10.06 -5.74 -8.34
CA GLY A 76 -8.99 -4.93 -8.91
C GLY A 76 -7.57 -5.45 -8.66
N LEU A 77 -7.43 -6.59 -7.95
CA LEU A 77 -6.14 -7.21 -7.67
C LEU A 77 -6.10 -8.69 -8.08
N PRO A 78 -6.39 -9.02 -9.35
CA PRO A 78 -6.33 -10.43 -9.77
C PRO A 78 -4.93 -11.02 -9.78
N ASN A 79 -3.90 -10.16 -9.92
CA ASN A 79 -2.49 -10.54 -9.90
C ASN A 79 -1.74 -9.64 -8.93
N PRO A 80 -1.79 -9.94 -7.61
CA PRO A 80 -1.32 -9.03 -6.57
C PRO A 80 0.18 -9.12 -6.32
N THR A 81 0.98 -8.77 -7.31
CA THR A 81 2.40 -8.50 -7.13
C THR A 81 2.57 -7.23 -6.29
N SER A 82 3.75 -7.03 -5.69
CA SER A 82 4.03 -5.81 -4.93
C SER A 82 3.83 -4.56 -5.79
N GLU A 83 4.23 -4.62 -7.06
CA GLU A 83 4.08 -3.50 -8.00
C GLU A 83 2.60 -3.16 -8.25
N LEU A 84 1.76 -4.18 -8.43
CA LEU A 84 0.33 -3.97 -8.69
C LEU A 84 -0.43 -3.61 -7.41
N VAL A 85 0.01 -4.08 -6.26
CA VAL A 85 -0.52 -3.61 -4.97
C VAL A 85 -0.20 -2.12 -4.78
N ALA A 86 1.02 -1.69 -5.10
CA ALA A 86 1.38 -0.28 -5.03
C ALA A 86 0.51 0.58 -5.96
N ARG A 87 0.26 0.11 -7.18
CA ARG A 87 -0.63 0.80 -8.13
C ARG A 87 -2.06 0.88 -7.61
N PHE A 88 -2.56 -0.21 -7.07
CA PHE A 88 -3.90 -0.27 -6.47
C PHE A 88 -4.05 0.77 -5.36
N VAL A 89 -3.07 0.86 -4.47
CA VAL A 89 -3.05 1.86 -3.40
C VAL A 89 -3.00 3.27 -3.97
N ALA A 90 -2.11 3.52 -4.94
CA ALA A 90 -1.96 4.85 -5.53
C ALA A 90 -3.25 5.35 -6.19
N GLU A 91 -3.99 4.47 -6.83
CA GLU A 91 -5.26 4.82 -7.50
C GLU A 91 -6.39 5.12 -6.52
N ARG A 92 -6.34 4.57 -5.31
CA ARG A 92 -7.43 4.63 -4.34
C ARG A 92 -7.15 5.50 -3.11
N PHE A 93 -5.89 5.86 -2.86
CA PHE A 93 -5.55 6.68 -1.73
C PHE A 93 -6.04 8.11 -1.97
N VAL A 94 -6.98 8.56 -1.17
CA VAL A 94 -7.53 9.92 -1.26
C VAL A 94 -6.63 10.85 -0.46
N VAL A 95 -5.73 11.55 -1.16
CA VAL A 95 -4.74 12.42 -0.53
C VAL A 95 -5.42 13.61 0.11
N PRO A 96 -5.16 13.88 1.41
CA PRO A 96 -5.71 15.08 2.04
C PRO A 96 -5.14 16.36 1.41
N ALA A 97 -6.04 17.30 1.07
CA ALA A 97 -5.63 18.60 0.55
C ALA A 97 -4.86 19.38 1.63
N PRO A 98 -3.85 20.20 1.28
CA PRO A 98 -3.43 20.58 -0.06
C PRO A 98 -2.35 19.68 -0.65
N ALA A 99 -2.01 18.57 0.01
CA ALA A 99 -0.99 17.66 -0.48
C ALA A 99 -1.42 16.93 -1.76
N ARG A 100 -0.43 16.47 -2.52
CA ARG A 100 -0.65 15.61 -3.67
C ARG A 100 0.22 14.37 -3.53
N LEU A 101 -0.25 13.26 -4.07
CA LEU A 101 0.49 12.01 -4.06
C LEU A 101 1.76 12.15 -4.90
N HIS A 102 2.88 11.75 -4.33
CA HIS A 102 4.15 11.65 -5.03
C HIS A 102 4.47 10.22 -5.43
N SER A 103 4.39 9.30 -4.49
CA SER A 103 4.68 7.88 -4.78
C SER A 103 4.07 6.97 -3.72
N VAL A 104 3.89 5.71 -4.11
CA VAL A 104 3.58 4.61 -3.21
C VAL A 104 4.62 3.53 -3.42
N THR A 105 5.24 3.10 -2.34
CA THR A 105 6.21 2.01 -2.35
C THR A 105 5.66 0.85 -1.52
N VAL A 106 5.76 -0.37 -2.04
CA VAL A 106 5.34 -1.57 -1.33
C VAL A 106 6.52 -2.51 -1.21
N ALA A 107 6.79 -2.96 0.01
CA ALA A 107 7.81 -3.95 0.29
C ALA A 107 7.19 -5.16 0.99
N GLU A 108 7.55 -6.35 0.55
CA GLU A 108 7.19 -7.58 1.22
C GLU A 108 8.26 -7.90 2.25
N THR A 109 7.83 -8.19 3.49
CA THR A 109 8.72 -8.76 4.47
C THR A 109 8.47 -10.26 4.49
N CYS A 110 9.49 -11.02 4.15
CA CYS A 110 9.40 -12.47 4.11
C CYS A 110 9.46 -13.02 5.53
N THR A 111 8.29 -13.21 6.14
CA THR A 111 8.17 -13.88 7.44
C THR A 111 7.93 -15.36 7.29
N SER A 112 7.59 -15.80 6.08
CA SER A 112 7.42 -17.20 5.72
C SER A 112 8.01 -17.44 4.34
N GLU A 113 8.44 -18.64 4.09
CA GLU A 113 8.92 -19.00 2.76
C GLU A 113 7.77 -18.98 1.75
N CYS A 114 8.01 -18.31 0.67
CA CYS A 114 7.12 -18.41 -0.47
C CYS A 114 7.19 -19.81 -1.07
#